data_6386e5a38fc4563700dbd31ccc6ef736
#
_entry.id   6386e5a38fc4563700dbd31ccc6ef736
#
_cell.length_a   1.000
_cell.length_b   1.000
_cell.length_c   1.000
_cell.angle_alpha   90.00
_cell.angle_beta   90.00
_cell.angle_gamma   90.00
#
_symmetry.space_group_name_H-M   'P 1'
#
loop_
_entity.id
_entity.type
_entity.pdbx_description
1 polymer ?
#
loop_
_entity_poly.entity_id
_entity_poly.type
_entity_poly.pdbx_seq_one_letter_code
_entity_poly.pdbx_strand_id
1 'polypeptide(L)'
;KVHGCSRRQLLAETIVVKLRALVAGLIGKNGTPYIDWLICVMLYIGLANLMGVFGFTPSTMDLNVTIALAGISIVLVEAAGIRHRGVGGWVKSFTKPIWIITPMNILEVGIKPLSLCMRLFGNVLGATVIMELIKLVVPVFVPALLSLYFDFFDGLIQAYVFVFLTSLYIAEATEEMKASFAHSVQYLYWL
;
A
#
# COMPACT_ATOMS: atom_id res chain seq x y z
N LYS A 1 17.89 -6.43 29.54
CA LYS A 1 18.71 -5.29 30.03
C LYS A 1 19.59 -4.84 28.87
N VAL A 2 19.16 -3.84 28.11
CA VAL A 2 19.96 -3.25 27.01
C VAL A 2 20.63 -2.01 27.60
N HIS A 3 21.81 -2.21 28.17
CA HIS A 3 22.68 -1.13 28.58
C HIS A 3 23.48 -0.66 27.36
N GLY A 4 23.30 0.63 26.94
CA GLY A 4 24.18 1.27 26.00
C GLY A 4 23.56 1.60 24.61
N CYS A 5 22.23 1.76 24.50
CA CYS A 5 21.65 2.26 23.24
C CYS A 5 22.07 3.71 22.96
N SER A 6 22.73 3.93 21.83
CA SER A 6 23.01 5.28 21.33
C SER A 6 21.70 6.05 21.12
N ARG A 7 21.70 7.38 21.34
CA ARG A 7 20.52 8.25 21.08
C ARG A 7 19.96 8.07 19.66
N ARG A 8 20.83 7.80 18.67
CA ARG A 8 20.42 7.52 17.28
C ARG A 8 19.66 6.22 17.16
N GLN A 9 20.06 5.17 17.88
CA GLN A 9 19.37 3.89 17.89
C GLN A 9 18.00 4.00 18.56
N LEU A 10 17.90 4.74 19.64
CA LEU A 10 16.63 4.98 20.33
C LEU A 10 15.62 5.74 19.46
N LEU A 11 16.09 6.73 18.69
CA LEU A 11 15.25 7.45 17.73
C LEU A 11 14.74 6.52 16.62
N ALA A 12 15.63 5.73 16.01
CA ALA A 12 15.25 4.79 14.96
C ALA A 12 14.24 3.74 15.48
N GLU A 13 14.49 3.18 16.66
CA GLU A 13 13.59 2.22 17.30
C GLU A 13 12.23 2.83 17.61
N THR A 14 12.19 4.06 18.11
CA THR A 14 10.92 4.77 18.39
C THR A 14 10.10 5.00 17.11
N ILE A 15 10.76 5.37 16.01
CA ILE A 15 10.11 5.56 14.71
C ILE A 15 9.51 4.22 14.22
N VAL A 16 10.31 3.16 14.23
CA VAL A 16 9.85 1.83 13.77
C VAL A 16 8.71 1.31 14.63
N VAL A 17 8.77 1.47 15.95
CA VAL A 17 7.70 1.05 16.87
C VAL A 17 6.40 1.82 16.60
N LYS A 18 6.47 3.13 16.37
CA LYS A 18 5.29 3.94 16.03
C LYS A 18 4.70 3.55 14.67
N LEU A 19 5.54 3.35 13.65
CA LEU A 19 5.11 2.89 12.35
C LEU A 19 4.47 1.50 12.43
N ARG A 20 5.06 0.60 13.21
CA ARG A 20 4.52 -0.74 13.45
C ARG A 20 3.16 -0.69 14.12
N ALA A 21 2.98 0.16 15.12
CA ALA A 21 1.70 0.35 15.79
C ALA A 21 0.63 0.90 14.83
N LEU A 22 1.01 1.86 13.96
CA LEU A 22 0.13 2.41 12.94
C LEU A 22 -0.31 1.33 11.94
N VAL A 23 0.63 0.61 11.33
CA VAL A 23 0.34 -0.42 10.34
C VAL A 23 -0.42 -1.61 10.96
N ALA A 24 -0.09 -1.99 12.20
CA ALA A 24 -0.82 -3.03 12.92
C ALA A 24 -2.29 -2.66 13.19
N GLY A 25 -2.55 -1.37 13.42
CA GLY A 25 -3.92 -0.84 13.55
C GLY A 25 -4.74 -0.93 12.26
N LEU A 26 -4.07 -0.88 11.11
CA LEU A 26 -4.73 -0.94 9.80
C LEU A 26 -5.02 -2.37 9.33
N ILE A 27 -4.13 -3.32 9.59
CA ILE A 27 -4.17 -4.66 9.00
C ILE A 27 -4.95 -5.69 9.85
N GLY A 28 -5.21 -5.36 11.13
CA GLY A 28 -5.87 -6.28 12.05
C GLY A 28 -5.02 -7.49 12.47
N LYS A 29 -5.64 -8.44 13.18
CA LYS A 29 -4.90 -9.57 13.83
C LYS A 29 -4.32 -10.60 12.85
N ASN A 30 -4.91 -10.76 11.67
CA ASN A 30 -4.51 -11.81 10.72
C ASN A 30 -3.36 -11.40 9.80
N GLY A 31 -3.07 -10.12 9.70
CA GLY A 31 -2.05 -9.57 8.82
C GLY A 31 -0.67 -9.35 9.46
N THR A 32 -0.48 -9.77 10.71
CA THR A 32 0.77 -9.57 11.47
C THR A 32 2.05 -9.98 10.72
N PRO A 33 2.11 -11.06 9.92
CA PRO A 33 3.32 -11.43 9.19
C PRO A 33 3.73 -10.42 8.10
N TYR A 34 2.80 -9.58 7.65
CA TYR A 34 3.01 -8.67 6.52
C TYR A 34 3.36 -7.24 6.97
N ILE A 35 3.30 -6.95 8.27
CA ILE A 35 3.53 -5.61 8.85
C ILE A 35 4.93 -5.09 8.50
N ASP A 36 5.95 -5.92 8.66
CA ASP A 36 7.34 -5.50 8.46
C ASP A 36 7.62 -5.17 6.99
N TRP A 37 7.00 -5.90 6.06
CA TRP A 37 7.07 -5.58 4.64
C TRP A 37 6.37 -4.27 4.30
N LEU A 38 5.16 -4.03 4.85
CA LEU A 38 4.42 -2.80 4.64
C LEU A 38 5.18 -1.57 5.18
N ILE A 39 5.86 -1.71 6.30
CA ILE A 39 6.72 -0.66 6.85
C ILE A 39 7.89 -0.36 5.90
N CYS A 40 8.55 -1.39 5.36
CA CYS A 40 9.62 -1.22 4.38
C CYS A 40 9.16 -0.46 3.15
N VAL A 41 8.00 -0.81 2.59
CA VAL A 41 7.42 -0.13 1.44
C VAL A 41 7.02 1.31 1.78
N MET A 42 6.43 1.54 2.95
CA MET A 42 6.07 2.88 3.42
C MET A 42 7.30 3.79 3.55
N LEU A 43 8.38 3.27 4.14
CA LEU A 43 9.64 4.00 4.25
C LEU A 43 10.27 4.25 2.88
N TYR A 44 10.26 3.26 1.99
CA TYR A 44 10.80 3.39 0.64
C TYR A 44 10.07 4.49 -0.14
N ILE A 45 8.74 4.45 -0.22
CA ILE A 45 7.94 5.45 -0.94
C ILE A 45 8.09 6.83 -0.29
N GLY A 46 8.04 6.90 1.04
CA GLY A 46 8.20 8.15 1.78
C GLY A 46 9.57 8.80 1.53
N LEU A 47 10.66 8.02 1.63
CA LEU A 47 12.00 8.53 1.37
C LEU A 47 12.22 8.89 -0.11
N ALA A 48 11.70 8.07 -1.04
CA ALA A 48 11.79 8.35 -2.47
C ALA A 48 11.14 9.69 -2.84
N ASN A 49 9.96 9.97 -2.28
CA ASN A 49 9.26 11.23 -2.51
C ASN A 49 9.95 12.41 -1.81
N LEU A 50 10.48 12.22 -0.59
CA LEU A 50 11.24 13.25 0.10
C LEU A 50 12.52 13.66 -0.64
N MET A 51 13.10 12.81 -1.47
CA MET A 51 14.25 13.19 -2.31
C MET A 51 13.89 14.29 -3.31
N GLY A 52 12.62 14.43 -3.70
CA GLY A 52 12.11 15.53 -4.52
C GLY A 52 12.36 16.90 -3.90
N VAL A 53 12.23 17.04 -2.58
CA VAL A 53 12.50 18.28 -1.84
C VAL A 53 13.95 18.76 -2.03
N PHE A 54 14.89 17.83 -2.17
CA PHE A 54 16.30 18.12 -2.41
C PHE A 54 16.64 18.36 -3.91
N GLY A 55 15.63 18.36 -4.78
CA GLY A 55 15.81 18.56 -6.21
C GLY A 55 16.24 17.32 -6.99
N PHE A 56 16.21 16.13 -6.38
CA PHE A 56 16.41 14.88 -7.09
C PHE A 56 15.09 14.41 -7.69
N THR A 57 15.15 13.76 -8.85
CA THR A 57 13.98 13.12 -9.45
C THR A 57 13.55 11.93 -8.59
N PRO A 58 12.32 11.93 -8.04
CA PRO A 58 11.84 10.80 -7.25
C PRO A 58 11.82 9.52 -8.08
N SER A 59 12.24 8.40 -7.52
CA SER A 59 12.20 7.10 -8.23
C SER A 59 10.77 6.65 -8.54
N THR A 60 9.78 7.16 -7.83
CA THR A 60 8.35 6.94 -8.07
C THR A 60 7.82 7.65 -9.33
N MET A 61 8.60 8.54 -9.94
CA MET A 61 8.31 9.14 -11.25
C MET A 61 8.51 8.15 -12.40
N ASP A 62 9.29 7.08 -12.20
CA ASP A 62 9.44 6.02 -13.18
C ASP A 62 8.27 5.03 -13.09
N LEU A 63 7.55 4.89 -14.21
CA LEU A 63 6.43 3.96 -14.31
C LEU A 63 6.84 2.51 -14.02
N ASN A 64 8.05 2.10 -14.42
CA ASN A 64 8.54 0.75 -14.17
C ASN A 64 8.67 0.46 -12.67
N VAL A 65 9.14 1.43 -11.88
CA VAL A 65 9.27 1.31 -10.43
C VAL A 65 7.89 1.21 -9.77
N THR A 66 6.95 2.02 -10.20
CA THR A 66 5.58 2.00 -9.64
C THR A 66 4.82 0.74 -10.01
N ILE A 67 4.99 0.23 -11.22
CA ILE A 67 4.45 -1.07 -11.65
C ILE A 67 5.07 -2.21 -10.83
N ALA A 68 6.38 -2.19 -10.61
CA ALA A 68 7.05 -3.20 -9.81
C ALA A 68 6.56 -3.21 -8.36
N LEU A 69 6.43 -2.04 -7.73
CA LEU A 69 5.91 -1.91 -6.37
C LEU A 69 4.46 -2.40 -6.26
N ALA A 70 3.60 -1.99 -7.18
CA ALA A 70 2.21 -2.45 -7.21
C ALA A 70 2.12 -3.95 -7.49
N GLY A 71 2.95 -4.48 -8.40
CA GLY A 71 3.03 -5.90 -8.71
C GLY A 71 3.46 -6.75 -7.52
N ILE A 72 4.51 -6.34 -6.81
CA ILE A 72 4.95 -7.04 -5.59
C ILE A 72 3.84 -6.99 -4.52
N SER A 73 3.15 -5.86 -4.38
CA SER A 73 2.06 -5.69 -3.41
C SER A 73 0.91 -6.64 -3.69
N ILE A 74 0.48 -6.79 -4.95
CA ILE A 74 -0.62 -7.70 -5.28
C ILE A 74 -0.21 -9.16 -5.12
N VAL A 75 1.03 -9.52 -5.49
CA VAL A 75 1.55 -10.88 -5.26
C VAL A 75 1.51 -11.20 -3.76
N LEU A 76 1.83 -10.24 -2.90
CA LEU A 76 1.75 -10.40 -1.46
C LEU A 76 0.30 -10.58 -0.97
N VAL A 77 -0.63 -9.78 -1.50
CA VAL A 77 -2.07 -9.88 -1.19
C VAL A 77 -2.61 -11.25 -1.58
N GLU A 78 -2.31 -11.70 -2.80
CA GLU A 78 -2.73 -13.02 -3.29
C GLU A 78 -2.07 -14.17 -2.50
N ALA A 79 -0.79 -14.04 -2.19
CA ALA A 79 -0.08 -15.02 -1.34
C ALA A 79 -0.69 -15.08 0.08
N ALA A 80 -1.12 -13.95 0.64
CA ALA A 80 -1.83 -13.91 1.91
C ALA A 80 -3.18 -14.65 1.81
N GLY A 81 -3.94 -14.41 0.73
CA GLY A 81 -5.19 -15.09 0.45
C GLY A 81 -5.02 -16.61 0.29
N ILE A 82 -4.01 -17.04 -0.48
CA ILE A 82 -3.69 -18.46 -0.69
C ILE A 82 -3.25 -19.12 0.61
N ARG A 83 -2.42 -18.44 1.40
CA ARG A 83 -1.92 -18.99 2.68
C ARG A 83 -3.04 -19.21 3.69
N HIS A 84 -4.06 -18.35 3.69
CA HIS A 84 -5.20 -18.47 4.60
C HIS A 84 -6.29 -19.42 4.09
N ARG A 85 -6.58 -19.44 2.80
CA ARG A 85 -7.67 -20.21 2.19
C ARG A 85 -7.23 -21.58 1.62
N GLY A 86 -5.92 -21.77 1.43
CA GLY A 86 -5.39 -22.85 0.62
C GLY A 86 -5.69 -22.66 -0.88
N VAL A 87 -4.93 -23.32 -1.75
CA VAL A 87 -5.04 -23.20 -3.21
C VAL A 87 -6.46 -23.52 -3.71
N GLY A 88 -7.07 -24.58 -3.18
CA GLY A 88 -8.43 -24.99 -3.56
C GLY A 88 -9.50 -24.01 -3.12
N GLY A 89 -9.38 -23.41 -1.93
CA GLY A 89 -10.28 -22.39 -1.41
C GLY A 89 -10.16 -21.08 -2.21
N TRP A 90 -8.96 -20.70 -2.60
CA TRP A 90 -8.68 -19.53 -3.40
C TRP A 90 -9.32 -19.62 -4.79
N VAL A 91 -9.13 -20.73 -5.53
CA VAL A 91 -9.79 -20.95 -6.83
C VAL A 91 -11.33 -20.96 -6.69
N LYS A 92 -11.84 -21.57 -5.63
CA LYS A 92 -13.29 -21.62 -5.36
C LYS A 92 -13.87 -20.27 -4.97
N SER A 93 -13.05 -19.34 -4.46
CA SER A 93 -13.45 -17.97 -4.15
C SER A 93 -13.82 -17.19 -5.41
N PHE A 94 -13.16 -17.42 -6.54
CA PHE A 94 -13.49 -16.77 -7.81
C PHE A 94 -14.87 -17.19 -8.37
N THR A 95 -15.32 -18.39 -8.05
CA THR A 95 -16.58 -18.97 -8.59
C THR A 95 -17.77 -18.76 -7.66
N LYS A 96 -17.58 -18.24 -6.45
CA LYS A 96 -18.67 -17.96 -5.50
C LYS A 96 -19.09 -16.48 -5.56
N PRO A 97 -20.37 -16.15 -5.33
CA PRO A 97 -21.52 -17.01 -5.06
C PRO A 97 -22.19 -17.57 -6.32
N ILE A 98 -21.97 -16.95 -7.51
CA ILE A 98 -22.61 -17.34 -8.77
C ILE A 98 -21.55 -17.26 -9.88
N TRP A 99 -21.53 -18.24 -10.78
CA TRP A 99 -20.53 -18.32 -11.85
C TRP A 99 -20.50 -17.09 -12.79
N ILE A 100 -21.57 -16.35 -12.90
CA ILE A 100 -21.68 -15.09 -13.67
C ILE A 100 -20.78 -13.99 -13.08
N ILE A 101 -20.43 -14.04 -11.76
CA ILE A 101 -19.58 -13.04 -11.10
C ILE A 101 -18.09 -13.33 -11.26
N THR A 102 -17.72 -14.53 -11.74
CA THR A 102 -16.32 -14.94 -11.93
C THR A 102 -15.50 -13.93 -12.75
N PRO A 103 -15.95 -13.43 -13.93
CA PRO A 103 -15.16 -12.46 -14.68
C PRO A 103 -14.94 -11.14 -13.91
N MET A 104 -15.90 -10.74 -13.07
CA MET A 104 -15.80 -9.54 -12.24
C MET A 104 -14.73 -9.70 -11.14
N ASN A 105 -14.69 -10.86 -10.48
CA ASN A 105 -13.67 -11.17 -9.48
C ASN A 105 -12.25 -11.25 -10.08
N ILE A 106 -12.13 -11.79 -11.31
CA ILE A 106 -10.84 -11.81 -12.01
C ILE A 106 -10.38 -10.40 -12.38
N LEU A 107 -11.31 -9.57 -12.88
CA LEU A 107 -11.02 -8.16 -13.19
C LEU A 107 -10.57 -7.40 -11.93
N GLU A 108 -11.16 -7.67 -10.78
CA GLU A 108 -10.82 -7.02 -9.52
C GLU A 108 -9.36 -7.27 -9.11
N VAL A 109 -8.85 -8.48 -9.28
CA VAL A 109 -7.44 -8.81 -9.04
C VAL A 109 -6.50 -7.99 -9.92
N GLY A 110 -6.90 -7.71 -11.19
CA GLY A 110 -6.12 -6.86 -12.09
C GLY A 110 -6.26 -5.36 -11.80
N ILE A 111 -7.45 -4.91 -11.40
CA ILE A 111 -7.73 -3.50 -11.13
C ILE A 111 -7.04 -3.02 -9.84
N LYS A 112 -6.94 -3.86 -8.81
CA LYS A 112 -6.27 -3.51 -7.54
C LYS A 112 -4.83 -3.01 -7.75
N PRO A 113 -3.92 -3.75 -8.40
CA PRO A 113 -2.55 -3.27 -8.65
C PRO A 113 -2.50 -2.10 -9.63
N LEU A 114 -3.38 -2.10 -10.64
CA LEU A 114 -3.45 -0.99 -11.58
C LEU A 114 -3.81 0.32 -10.88
N SER A 115 -4.80 0.28 -9.99
CA SER A 115 -5.22 1.44 -9.21
C SER A 115 -4.08 1.96 -8.29
N LEU A 116 -3.34 1.06 -7.63
CA LEU A 116 -2.19 1.42 -6.80
C LEU A 116 -1.07 2.07 -7.62
N CYS A 117 -0.73 1.47 -8.77
CA CYS A 117 0.29 1.96 -9.69
C CYS A 117 -0.07 3.35 -10.24
N MET A 118 -1.28 3.49 -10.79
CA MET A 118 -1.74 4.74 -11.39
C MET A 118 -1.85 5.87 -10.38
N ARG A 119 -2.22 5.57 -9.15
CA ARG A 119 -2.27 6.56 -8.08
C ARG A 119 -0.88 7.06 -7.71
N LEU A 120 0.08 6.14 -7.50
CA LEU A 120 1.45 6.50 -7.13
C LEU A 120 2.13 7.29 -8.25
N PHE A 121 2.05 6.80 -9.48
CA PHE A 121 2.62 7.45 -10.66
C PHE A 121 1.90 8.76 -11.00
N GLY A 122 0.57 8.77 -10.99
CA GLY A 122 -0.24 9.92 -11.37
C GLY A 122 -0.05 11.13 -10.46
N ASN A 123 0.07 10.92 -9.14
CA ASN A 123 0.33 12.01 -8.20
C ASN A 123 1.69 12.65 -8.45
N VAL A 124 2.75 11.85 -8.60
CA VAL A 124 4.10 12.36 -8.84
C VAL A 124 4.21 13.03 -10.20
N LEU A 125 3.64 12.42 -11.25
CA LEU A 125 3.61 13.02 -12.59
C LEU A 125 2.81 14.33 -12.59
N GLY A 126 1.64 14.33 -11.96
CA GLY A 126 0.79 15.53 -11.87
C GLY A 126 1.50 16.67 -11.16
N ALA A 127 2.14 16.40 -10.03
CA ALA A 127 2.93 17.39 -9.30
C ALA A 127 4.06 17.96 -10.18
N THR A 128 4.80 17.10 -10.88
CA THR A 128 5.89 17.52 -11.77
C THR A 128 5.40 18.41 -12.90
N VAL A 129 4.31 18.03 -13.59
CA VAL A 129 3.74 18.82 -14.68
C VAL A 129 3.26 20.19 -14.18
N ILE A 130 2.55 20.23 -13.05
CA ILE A 130 2.10 21.48 -12.45
C ILE A 130 3.29 22.37 -12.09
N MET A 131 4.34 21.80 -11.51
CA MET A 131 5.55 22.54 -11.15
C MET A 131 6.25 23.14 -12.38
N GLU A 132 6.36 22.41 -13.48
CA GLU A 132 6.96 22.91 -14.72
C GLU A 132 6.14 24.06 -15.32
N LEU A 133 4.81 23.95 -15.32
CA LEU A 133 3.91 25.02 -15.78
C LEU A 133 4.05 26.29 -14.93
N ILE A 134 4.13 26.16 -13.61
CA ILE A 134 4.21 27.31 -12.71
C ILE A 134 5.58 28.00 -12.82
N LYS A 135 6.67 27.26 -13.05
CA LYS A 135 8.01 27.83 -13.31
C LYS A 135 8.01 28.76 -14.54
N LEU A 136 7.16 28.51 -15.53
CA LEU A 136 7.02 29.39 -16.71
C LEU A 136 6.37 30.73 -16.39
N VAL A 137 5.48 30.78 -15.39
CA VAL A 137 4.71 31.98 -15.04
C VAL A 137 5.40 32.78 -13.93
N VAL A 138 5.86 32.12 -12.88
CA VAL A 138 6.50 32.73 -11.70
C VAL A 138 7.75 31.92 -11.33
N PRO A 139 8.96 32.38 -11.71
CA PRO A 139 10.12 31.49 -11.75
C PRO A 139 10.75 31.14 -10.39
N VAL A 140 10.44 31.82 -9.27
CA VAL A 140 11.25 31.61 -8.04
C VAL A 140 10.42 31.33 -6.80
N PHE A 141 9.50 32.19 -6.39
CA PHE A 141 8.89 32.11 -5.06
C PHE A 141 7.77 31.06 -4.95
N VAL A 142 6.87 31.05 -5.91
CA VAL A 142 5.70 30.16 -5.91
C VAL A 142 6.08 28.69 -6.12
N PRO A 143 7.00 28.36 -7.08
CA PRO A 143 7.44 26.97 -7.23
C PRO A 143 8.10 26.40 -5.99
N ALA A 144 8.89 27.18 -5.24
CA ALA A 144 9.56 26.70 -4.03
C ALA A 144 8.56 26.31 -2.92
N LEU A 145 7.52 27.11 -2.72
CA LEU A 145 6.46 26.79 -1.75
C LEU A 145 5.63 25.56 -2.17
N LEU A 146 5.32 25.47 -3.47
CA LEU A 146 4.56 24.35 -4.00
C LEU A 146 5.38 23.05 -4.05
N SER A 147 6.68 23.12 -4.34
CA SER A 147 7.57 21.96 -4.24
C SER A 147 7.58 21.40 -2.83
N LEU A 148 7.72 22.28 -1.82
CA LEU A 148 7.66 21.84 -0.44
C LEU A 148 6.32 21.15 -0.10
N TYR A 149 5.20 21.68 -0.64
CA TYR A 149 3.89 21.09 -0.44
C TYR A 149 3.77 19.72 -1.15
N PHE A 150 4.05 19.64 -2.44
CA PHE A 150 3.89 18.42 -3.22
C PHE A 150 4.88 17.33 -2.81
N ASP A 151 6.16 17.67 -2.65
CA ASP A 151 7.19 16.68 -2.34
C ASP A 151 7.13 16.20 -0.90
N PHE A 152 6.76 17.07 0.05
CA PHE A 152 6.70 16.71 1.46
C PHE A 152 5.33 16.17 1.87
N PHE A 153 4.26 16.96 1.72
CA PHE A 153 2.94 16.55 2.21
C PHE A 153 2.31 15.48 1.32
N ASP A 154 2.27 15.71 0.02
CA ASP A 154 1.65 14.75 -0.89
C ASP A 154 2.46 13.45 -0.94
N GLY A 155 3.78 13.52 -0.93
CA GLY A 155 4.66 12.37 -0.88
C GLY A 155 4.46 11.49 0.37
N LEU A 156 4.29 12.10 1.56
CA LEU A 156 4.02 11.36 2.79
C LEU A 156 2.60 10.78 2.82
N ILE A 157 1.61 11.56 2.39
CA ILE A 157 0.22 11.09 2.29
C ILE A 157 0.15 9.91 1.33
N GLN A 158 0.84 9.99 0.20
CA GLN A 158 0.86 8.92 -0.80
C GLN A 158 1.48 7.62 -0.26
N ALA A 159 2.59 7.72 0.49
CA ALA A 159 3.18 6.56 1.16
C ALA A 159 2.20 5.91 2.15
N TYR A 160 1.50 6.73 2.93
CA TYR A 160 0.48 6.25 3.86
C TYR A 160 -0.70 5.60 3.14
N VAL A 161 -1.26 6.25 2.11
CA VAL A 161 -2.42 5.75 1.35
C VAL A 161 -2.09 4.45 0.63
N PHE A 162 -0.88 4.32 0.08
CA PHE A 162 -0.44 3.08 -0.57
C PHE A 162 -0.45 1.90 0.42
N VAL A 163 0.13 2.09 1.59
CA VAL A 163 0.18 1.06 2.65
C VAL A 163 -1.21 0.79 3.21
N PHE A 164 -2.03 1.83 3.41
CA PHE A 164 -3.41 1.69 3.87
C PHE A 164 -4.24 0.81 2.92
N LEU A 165 -4.19 1.10 1.61
CA LEU A 165 -4.93 0.30 0.63
C LEU A 165 -4.40 -1.13 0.51
N THR A 166 -3.08 -1.31 0.53
CA THR A 166 -2.49 -2.66 0.50
C THR A 166 -2.89 -3.44 1.75
N SER A 167 -2.90 -2.81 2.93
CA SER A 167 -3.35 -3.44 4.17
C SER A 167 -4.83 -3.82 4.14
N LEU A 168 -5.66 -2.95 3.54
CA LEU A 168 -7.09 -3.21 3.36
C LEU A 168 -7.32 -4.39 2.40
N TYR A 169 -6.58 -4.49 1.31
CA TYR A 169 -6.65 -5.63 0.40
C TYR A 169 -6.20 -6.95 1.07
N ILE A 170 -5.17 -6.90 1.91
CA ILE A 170 -4.75 -8.08 2.70
C ILE A 170 -5.86 -8.46 3.70
N ALA A 171 -6.45 -7.49 4.40
CA ALA A 171 -7.54 -7.74 5.33
C ALA A 171 -8.75 -8.36 4.60
N GLU A 172 -9.17 -7.81 3.47
CA GLU A 172 -10.23 -8.33 2.63
C GLU A 172 -9.93 -9.77 2.17
N ALA A 173 -8.73 -10.04 1.65
CA ALA A 173 -8.31 -11.37 1.24
C ALA A 173 -8.32 -12.39 2.38
N THR A 174 -8.15 -11.94 3.62
CA THR A 174 -8.14 -12.80 4.83
C THR A 174 -9.49 -12.86 5.55
N GLU A 175 -10.36 -11.84 5.42
CA GLU A 175 -11.66 -11.76 6.11
C GLU A 175 -12.81 -12.46 5.41
N GLU A 176 -12.81 -12.57 4.08
CA GLU A 176 -13.84 -13.32 3.35
C GLU A 176 -14.02 -14.77 3.85
N MET A 177 -13.00 -15.32 4.51
CA MET A 177 -13.10 -16.66 5.11
C MET A 177 -14.02 -16.69 6.33
N LYS A 178 -14.12 -15.62 7.13
CA LYS A 178 -15.03 -15.59 8.29
C LYS A 178 -16.49 -15.59 7.86
N ALA A 179 -16.82 -14.83 6.82
CA ALA A 179 -18.16 -14.79 6.26
C ALA A 179 -18.54 -16.14 5.63
N SER A 180 -17.65 -16.78 4.88
CA SER A 180 -17.88 -18.10 4.27
C SER A 180 -17.98 -19.22 5.30
N PHE A 181 -17.16 -19.18 6.36
CA PHE A 181 -17.20 -20.17 7.44
C PHE A 181 -18.44 -20.00 8.33
N ALA A 182 -18.80 -18.76 8.68
CA ALA A 182 -20.00 -18.46 9.43
C ALA A 182 -21.26 -18.93 8.68
N HIS A 183 -21.32 -18.72 7.36
CA HIS A 183 -22.40 -19.22 6.51
C HIS A 183 -22.43 -20.76 6.47
N SER A 184 -21.29 -21.43 6.37
CA SER A 184 -21.22 -22.89 6.34
C SER A 184 -21.62 -23.51 7.68
N VAL A 185 -21.22 -22.90 8.79
CA VAL A 185 -21.61 -23.33 10.14
C VAL A 185 -23.11 -23.09 10.35
N GLN A 186 -23.67 -21.99 9.86
CA GLN A 186 -25.09 -21.67 9.96
C GLN A 186 -25.96 -22.68 9.18
N TYR A 187 -25.51 -23.16 8.02
CA TYR A 187 -26.18 -24.24 7.30
C TYR A 187 -26.12 -25.57 8.03
N LEU A 188 -25.04 -25.87 8.78
CA LEU A 188 -24.92 -27.09 9.57
C LEU A 188 -25.86 -27.10 10.80
N TYR A 189 -26.23 -25.94 11.31
CA TYR A 189 -27.21 -25.82 12.42
C TYR A 189 -28.68 -25.92 11.97
N TRP A 190 -28.94 -25.85 10.67
CA TRP A 190 -30.31 -25.98 10.12
C TRP A 190 -30.60 -27.34 9.48
N LEU A 191 -29.61 -28.25 9.45
CA LEU A 191 -29.73 -29.67 9.06
C LEU A 191 -29.77 -30.55 10.31
#